data_5eeebb3dd054327e109d0bfd4184e0df
#
_entry.id   5eeebb3dd054327e109d0bfd4184e0df
#
_cell.length_a   1.000
_cell.length_b   1.000
_cell.length_c   1.000
_cell.angle_alpha   90.00
_cell.angle_beta   90.00
_cell.angle_gamma   90.00
#
_symmetry.space_group_name_H-M   'P 1'
#
loop_
_entity.id
_entity.type
_entity.pdbx_description
1 polymer ?
#
loop_
_entity_poly.entity_id
_entity_poly.type
_entity_poly.pdbx_seq_one_letter_code
_entity_poly.pdbx_strand_id
1 'polypeptide(L)'
;MKVKQTAGRDSLGTFAPKFAAINDDVLFGEVWSGDELSLKTRSIITISALVSKGLIDNSFAYHLQTAKKNGVTKAELAGILTHLAFYAGWPNAWAAFRAAKEVYADDEPTGGAFGLGEPNTAYAKYFVGNS
;
A
#
# COMPACT_ATOMS: atom_id res chain seq x y z
N MET A 1 -15.99 -12.33 -1.18
CA MET A 1 -15.88 -12.33 0.29
C MET A 1 -16.45 -11.05 0.85
N LYS A 2 -17.24 -11.16 1.89
CA LYS A 2 -17.87 -9.99 2.49
C LYS A 2 -16.88 -9.24 3.39
N VAL A 3 -16.62 -8.00 3.09
CA VAL A 3 -15.77 -7.15 3.92
C VAL A 3 -16.66 -6.35 4.87
N LYS A 4 -16.33 -6.37 6.15
CA LYS A 4 -17.05 -5.60 7.16
C LYS A 4 -16.14 -4.51 7.69
N GLN A 5 -16.62 -3.28 7.65
CA GLN A 5 -15.88 -2.13 8.12
C GLN A 5 -16.78 -1.22 8.94
N THR A 6 -16.24 -0.69 10.02
CA THR A 6 -16.96 0.23 10.89
C THR A 6 -16.19 1.54 11.09
N ALA A 7 -15.05 1.70 10.45
CA ALA A 7 -14.19 2.86 10.65
C ALA A 7 -14.90 4.18 10.37
N GLY A 8 -15.79 4.19 9.37
CA GLY A 8 -16.54 5.40 9.07
C GLY A 8 -17.40 5.82 10.22
N ARG A 9 -18.18 4.90 10.75
CA ARG A 9 -19.05 5.18 11.88
C ARG A 9 -18.26 5.51 13.15
N ASP A 10 -17.16 4.82 13.36
CA ASP A 10 -16.33 5.06 14.54
C ASP A 10 -15.71 6.45 14.53
N SER A 11 -15.27 6.93 13.38
CA SER A 11 -14.58 8.21 13.26
C SER A 11 -15.50 9.38 12.96
N LEU A 12 -16.51 9.18 12.13
CA LEU A 12 -17.32 10.26 11.57
C LEU A 12 -18.82 10.05 11.76
N GLY A 13 -19.23 9.05 12.54
CA GLY A 13 -20.64 8.70 12.66
C GLY A 13 -21.51 9.82 13.19
N THR A 14 -20.99 10.67 14.07
CA THR A 14 -21.74 11.80 14.61
C THR A 14 -21.57 13.07 13.81
N PHE A 15 -20.39 13.26 13.20
CA PHE A 15 -20.11 14.46 12.39
C PHE A 15 -20.71 14.37 11.01
N ALA A 16 -20.58 13.22 10.34
CA ALA A 16 -21.04 13.02 8.97
C ALA A 16 -21.65 11.62 8.83
N PRO A 17 -22.85 11.41 9.41
CA PRO A 17 -23.42 10.06 9.46
C PRO A 17 -23.69 9.44 8.10
N LYS A 18 -24.10 10.24 7.13
CA LYS A 18 -24.36 9.73 5.79
C LYS A 18 -23.06 9.27 5.11
N PHE A 19 -22.01 10.09 5.22
CA PHE A 19 -20.70 9.71 4.67
C PHE A 19 -20.19 8.45 5.35
N ALA A 20 -20.31 8.39 6.67
CA ALA A 20 -19.87 7.22 7.44
C ALA A 20 -20.58 5.95 6.99
N ALA A 21 -21.90 6.03 6.81
CA ALA A 21 -22.69 4.88 6.37
C ALA A 21 -22.30 4.45 4.97
N ILE A 22 -22.07 5.38 4.06
CA ILE A 22 -21.65 5.06 2.69
C ILE A 22 -20.26 4.41 2.71
N ASN A 23 -19.35 4.95 3.51
CA ASN A 23 -18.02 4.36 3.65
C ASN A 23 -18.10 2.90 4.10
N ASP A 24 -18.87 2.63 5.13
CA ASP A 24 -18.91 1.31 5.72
C ASP A 24 -19.75 0.32 4.90
N ASP A 25 -20.92 0.73 4.47
CA ASP A 25 -21.89 -0.18 3.86
C ASP A 25 -21.74 -0.28 2.35
N VAL A 26 -21.38 0.80 1.67
CA VAL A 26 -21.28 0.79 0.21
C VAL A 26 -19.84 0.56 -0.23
N LEU A 27 -18.90 1.40 0.19
CA LEU A 27 -17.51 1.23 -0.24
C LEU A 27 -16.97 -0.14 0.19
N PHE A 28 -17.06 -0.46 1.46
CA PHE A 28 -16.54 -1.73 1.94
C PHE A 28 -17.55 -2.87 1.84
N GLY A 29 -18.80 -2.61 2.21
CA GLY A 29 -19.81 -3.65 2.20
C GLY A 29 -20.22 -4.13 0.82
N GLU A 30 -20.11 -3.29 -0.19
CA GLU A 30 -20.51 -3.66 -1.55
C GLU A 30 -19.33 -3.64 -2.53
N VAL A 31 -18.56 -2.54 -2.60
CA VAL A 31 -17.50 -2.42 -3.60
C VAL A 31 -16.33 -3.35 -3.28
N TRP A 32 -15.77 -3.23 -2.08
CA TRP A 32 -14.66 -4.11 -1.67
C TRP A 32 -15.09 -5.57 -1.54
N SER A 33 -16.37 -5.81 -1.35
CA SER A 33 -16.92 -7.16 -1.21
C SER A 33 -17.33 -7.79 -2.53
N GLY A 34 -17.19 -7.06 -3.64
CA GLY A 34 -17.53 -7.59 -4.96
C GLY A 34 -16.58 -8.70 -5.39
N ASP A 35 -17.07 -9.59 -6.22
CA ASP A 35 -16.33 -10.77 -6.66
C ASP A 35 -15.48 -10.56 -7.91
N GLU A 36 -15.60 -9.42 -8.55
CA GLU A 36 -14.88 -9.18 -9.82
C GLU A 36 -13.38 -9.02 -9.64
N LEU A 37 -12.92 -8.64 -8.44
CA LEU A 37 -11.50 -8.49 -8.15
C LEU A 37 -11.20 -9.06 -6.77
N SER A 38 -10.01 -9.62 -6.60
CA SER A 38 -9.58 -10.10 -5.29
C SER A 38 -9.28 -8.93 -4.36
N LEU A 39 -9.31 -9.18 -3.06
CA LEU A 39 -8.95 -8.17 -2.07
C LEU A 39 -7.50 -7.71 -2.27
N LYS A 40 -6.62 -8.61 -2.64
CA LYS A 40 -5.23 -8.29 -2.93
C LYS A 40 -5.13 -7.29 -4.08
N THR A 41 -5.84 -7.55 -5.17
CA THR A 41 -5.86 -6.66 -6.33
C THR A 41 -6.45 -5.30 -5.96
N ARG A 42 -7.54 -5.29 -5.19
CA ARG A 42 -8.14 -4.03 -4.74
C ARG A 42 -7.18 -3.21 -3.89
N SER A 43 -6.41 -3.87 -3.03
CA SER A 43 -5.39 -3.20 -2.23
C SER A 43 -4.31 -2.57 -3.10
N ILE A 44 -3.86 -3.29 -4.14
CA ILE A 44 -2.85 -2.77 -5.06
C ILE A 44 -3.38 -1.54 -5.79
N ILE A 45 -4.62 -1.60 -6.26
CA ILE A 45 -5.26 -0.47 -6.96
C ILE A 45 -5.34 0.74 -6.03
N THR A 46 -5.77 0.52 -4.79
CA THR A 46 -5.93 1.60 -3.82
C THR A 46 -4.58 2.26 -3.51
N ILE A 47 -3.56 1.47 -3.24
CA ILE A 47 -2.21 1.98 -2.99
C ILE A 47 -1.72 2.78 -4.19
N SER A 48 -1.91 2.25 -5.39
CA SER A 48 -1.46 2.90 -6.62
C SER A 48 -2.13 4.26 -6.81
N ALA A 49 -3.44 4.34 -6.52
CA ALA A 49 -4.17 5.59 -6.62
C ALA A 49 -3.65 6.62 -5.61
N LEU A 50 -3.42 6.19 -4.36
CA LEU A 50 -2.97 7.09 -3.32
C LEU A 50 -1.56 7.62 -3.59
N VAL A 51 -0.66 6.75 -4.02
CA VAL A 51 0.71 7.15 -4.38
C VAL A 51 0.68 8.16 -5.53
N SER A 52 -0.15 7.88 -6.54
CA SER A 52 -0.25 8.75 -7.71
C SER A 52 -0.76 10.14 -7.36
N LYS A 53 -1.60 10.24 -6.33
CA LYS A 53 -2.12 11.52 -5.85
C LYS A 53 -1.22 12.17 -4.79
N GLY A 54 -0.19 11.49 -4.35
CA GLY A 54 0.65 11.99 -3.27
C GLY A 54 -0.01 11.96 -1.90
N LEU A 55 -1.07 11.17 -1.74
CA LEU A 55 -1.79 11.05 -0.48
C LEU A 55 -1.14 9.99 0.41
N ILE A 56 -0.01 10.36 0.99
CA ILE A 56 0.80 9.44 1.78
C ILE A 56 0.82 9.91 3.23
N ASP A 57 -0.29 9.69 3.89
CA ASP A 57 -0.52 10.08 5.29
C ASP A 57 -0.89 8.83 6.12
N ASN A 58 -1.56 9.05 7.25
CA ASN A 58 -1.97 7.94 8.11
C ASN A 58 -2.95 7.00 7.41
N SER A 59 -3.77 7.54 6.51
CA SER A 59 -4.68 6.71 5.72
C SER A 59 -3.91 5.77 4.81
N PHE A 60 -2.82 6.25 4.22
CA PHE A 60 -1.97 5.42 3.37
C PHE A 60 -1.37 4.25 4.18
N ALA A 61 -0.87 4.54 5.38
CA ALA A 61 -0.30 3.50 6.24
C ALA A 61 -1.36 2.43 6.56
N TYR A 62 -2.58 2.86 6.81
CA TYR A 62 -3.69 1.93 7.05
C TYR A 62 -3.91 1.03 5.82
N HIS A 63 -3.92 1.62 4.63
CA HIS A 63 -4.11 0.83 3.41
C HIS A 63 -2.94 -0.10 3.13
N LEU A 64 -1.72 0.28 3.53
CA LEU A 64 -0.58 -0.63 3.45
C LEU A 64 -0.75 -1.82 4.37
N GLN A 65 -1.24 -1.60 5.60
CA GLN A 65 -1.50 -2.69 6.53
C GLN A 65 -2.57 -3.62 5.97
N THR A 66 -3.60 -3.07 5.37
CA THR A 66 -4.65 -3.85 4.73
C THR A 66 -4.09 -4.65 3.56
N ALA A 67 -3.23 -4.04 2.76
CA ALA A 67 -2.59 -4.73 1.64
C ALA A 67 -1.75 -5.91 2.12
N LYS A 68 -1.00 -5.71 3.19
CA LYS A 68 -0.21 -6.78 3.79
C LYS A 68 -1.11 -7.93 4.24
N LYS A 69 -2.20 -7.60 4.92
CA LYS A 69 -3.18 -8.58 5.38
C LYS A 69 -3.82 -9.32 4.20
N ASN A 70 -4.02 -8.64 3.09
CA ASN A 70 -4.63 -9.21 1.89
C ASN A 70 -3.63 -9.95 1.00
N GLY A 71 -2.39 -10.11 1.45
CA GLY A 71 -1.43 -10.96 0.77
C GLY A 71 -0.42 -10.26 -0.12
N VAL A 72 -0.38 -8.92 -0.10
CA VAL A 72 0.67 -8.20 -0.83
C VAL A 72 1.97 -8.34 -0.03
N THR A 73 2.92 -9.06 -0.61
CA THR A 73 4.19 -9.31 0.07
C THR A 73 5.11 -8.10 0.01
N LYS A 74 6.13 -8.12 0.85
CA LYS A 74 7.15 -7.07 0.85
C LYS A 74 7.80 -6.92 -0.52
N ALA A 75 8.15 -8.04 -1.15
CA ALA A 75 8.78 -8.02 -2.47
C ALA A 75 7.83 -7.47 -3.53
N GLU A 76 6.56 -7.87 -3.46
CA GLU A 76 5.56 -7.36 -4.39
C GLU A 76 5.36 -5.85 -4.21
N LEU A 77 5.25 -5.41 -2.96
CA LEU A 77 5.09 -3.98 -2.70
C LEU A 77 6.28 -3.18 -3.22
N ALA A 78 7.48 -3.68 -2.98
CA ALA A 78 8.68 -3.02 -3.51
C ALA A 78 8.62 -2.90 -5.03
N GLY A 79 8.17 -3.95 -5.71
CA GLY A 79 8.00 -3.93 -7.17
C GLY A 79 6.94 -2.94 -7.61
N ILE A 80 5.82 -2.90 -6.90
CA ILE A 80 4.72 -1.97 -7.20
C ILE A 80 5.21 -0.52 -7.08
N LEU A 81 5.85 -0.18 -5.97
CA LEU A 81 6.31 1.19 -5.74
C LEU A 81 7.43 1.59 -6.70
N THR A 82 8.31 0.65 -7.04
CA THR A 82 9.35 0.90 -8.03
C THR A 82 8.73 1.23 -9.38
N HIS A 83 7.75 0.45 -9.79
CA HIS A 83 7.04 0.71 -11.04
C HIS A 83 6.35 2.08 -11.00
N LEU A 84 5.65 2.38 -9.91
CA LEU A 84 4.94 3.64 -9.76
C LEU A 84 5.88 4.85 -9.75
N ALA A 85 7.13 4.68 -9.36
CA ALA A 85 8.08 5.79 -9.36
C ALA A 85 8.20 6.45 -10.74
N PHE A 86 8.02 5.66 -11.81
CA PHE A 86 8.10 6.15 -13.17
C PHE A 86 6.82 6.79 -13.67
N TYR A 87 5.69 6.46 -13.07
CA TYR A 87 4.38 6.94 -13.51
C TYR A 87 3.77 7.97 -12.56
N ALA A 88 4.11 7.88 -11.28
CA ALA A 88 3.53 8.74 -10.25
C ALA A 88 4.53 9.78 -9.71
N GLY A 89 5.79 9.67 -10.09
CA GLY A 89 6.84 10.58 -9.63
C GLY A 89 7.72 9.94 -8.58
N TRP A 90 9.03 10.16 -8.75
CA TRP A 90 10.04 9.60 -7.87
C TRP A 90 9.88 10.02 -6.41
N PRO A 91 9.61 11.32 -6.12
CA PRO A 91 9.39 11.73 -4.73
C PRO A 91 8.19 11.06 -4.06
N ASN A 92 7.11 10.82 -4.82
CA ASN A 92 5.96 10.12 -4.27
C ASN A 92 6.34 8.68 -3.90
N ALA A 93 7.13 8.03 -4.72
CA ALA A 93 7.59 6.68 -4.42
C ALA A 93 8.47 6.66 -3.17
N TRP A 94 9.36 7.64 -3.03
CA TRP A 94 10.18 7.75 -1.82
C TRP A 94 9.35 7.87 -0.56
N ALA A 95 8.34 8.73 -0.60
CA ALA A 95 7.43 8.90 0.53
C ALA A 95 6.70 7.60 0.85
N ALA A 96 6.24 6.91 -0.18
CA ALA A 96 5.55 5.63 -0.02
C ALA A 96 6.48 4.58 0.58
N PHE A 97 7.74 4.51 0.16
CA PHE A 97 8.69 3.57 0.72
C PHE A 97 8.98 3.84 2.18
N ARG A 98 9.03 5.11 2.59
CA ARG A 98 9.23 5.42 4.01
C ARG A 98 8.10 4.85 4.86
N ALA A 99 6.87 4.97 4.41
CA ALA A 99 5.74 4.37 5.11
C ALA A 99 5.78 2.85 5.05
N ALA A 100 6.13 2.30 3.90
CA ALA A 100 6.17 0.85 3.69
C ALA A 100 7.21 0.17 4.59
N LYS A 101 8.34 0.81 4.82
CA LYS A 101 9.38 0.25 5.69
C LYS A 101 8.86 0.01 7.09
N GLU A 102 8.00 0.87 7.59
CA GLU A 102 7.44 0.71 8.93
C GLU A 102 6.40 -0.40 8.98
N VAL A 103 5.52 -0.44 7.99
CA VAL A 103 4.45 -1.43 7.95
C VAL A 103 5.01 -2.85 7.78
N TYR A 104 6.06 -2.99 7.00
CA TYR A 104 6.67 -4.29 6.71
C TYR A 104 7.95 -4.54 7.51
N ALA A 105 8.13 -3.82 8.63
CA ALA A 105 9.36 -3.91 9.41
C ALA A 105 9.61 -5.31 9.96
N ASP A 106 8.54 -6.04 10.31
CA ASP A 106 8.65 -7.36 10.90
C ASP A 106 8.80 -8.48 9.88
N ASP A 107 8.70 -8.17 8.60
CA ASP A 107 8.76 -9.19 7.58
C ASP A 107 10.19 -9.65 7.38
N GLU A 108 10.34 -10.95 7.11
CA GLU A 108 11.63 -11.49 6.77
C GLU A 108 12.18 -10.80 5.53
N PRO A 109 13.47 -10.59 5.45
CA PRO A 109 14.07 -10.11 4.22
C PRO A 109 13.65 -11.02 3.07
N THR A 110 13.41 -10.42 1.91
CA THR A 110 12.98 -11.21 0.76
C THR A 110 14.13 -11.97 0.15
N GLY A 111 15.10 -12.28 0.98
CA GLY A 111 16.20 -13.14 0.63
C GLY A 111 16.97 -12.65 -0.57
N GLY A 112 17.18 -13.55 -1.46
CA GLY A 112 17.92 -13.20 -2.66
C GLY A 112 17.15 -12.37 -3.65
N ALA A 113 15.90 -12.05 -3.41
CA ALA A 113 15.12 -11.33 -4.41
C ALA A 113 15.81 -10.07 -4.89
N PHE A 114 16.45 -9.36 -3.99
CA PHE A 114 17.25 -8.20 -4.33
C PHE A 114 18.57 -8.22 -3.62
N GLY A 115 19.08 -9.39 -3.37
CA GLY A 115 20.31 -9.53 -2.62
C GLY A 115 20.17 -9.05 -1.20
N LEU A 116 19.03 -9.30 -0.59
CA LEU A 116 18.80 -8.80 0.75
C LEU A 116 19.71 -9.41 1.79
N GLY A 117 20.22 -10.55 1.59
CA GLY A 117 21.24 -11.08 2.47
C GLY A 117 22.60 -10.49 2.18
N GLU A 118 22.72 -9.79 1.07
CA GLU A 118 23.98 -9.19 0.63
C GLU A 118 23.67 -8.04 -0.31
N PRO A 119 24.64 -7.17 -0.52
CA PRO A 119 24.41 -6.00 -1.38
C PRO A 119 24.01 -6.44 -2.79
N ASN A 120 23.03 -5.76 -3.30
CA ASN A 120 22.70 -5.93 -4.71
C ASN A 120 23.75 -5.21 -5.53
N THR A 121 24.64 -5.97 -6.14
CA THR A 121 25.76 -5.39 -6.86
C THR A 121 25.32 -4.56 -8.05
N ALA A 122 24.15 -4.86 -8.62
CA ALA A 122 23.64 -4.06 -9.71
C ALA A 122 23.33 -2.64 -9.26
N TYR A 123 22.82 -2.47 -8.04
CA TYR A 123 22.62 -1.14 -7.49
C TYR A 123 23.92 -0.52 -7.02
N ALA A 124 24.79 -1.32 -6.47
CA ALA A 124 26.06 -0.81 -5.96
C ALA A 124 26.82 -0.02 -7.03
N LYS A 125 26.81 -0.53 -8.26
CA LYS A 125 27.55 0.17 -9.31
C LYS A 125 26.93 1.49 -9.71
N TYR A 126 25.63 1.69 -9.46
CA TYR A 126 24.99 2.96 -9.76
C TYR A 126 25.21 3.99 -8.66
N PHE A 127 25.27 3.57 -7.42
CA PHE A 127 25.36 4.48 -6.29
C PHE A 127 26.76 4.66 -5.78
N VAL A 128 27.53 3.60 -5.73
CA VAL A 128 28.90 3.66 -5.22
C VAL A 128 29.84 4.15 -6.28
N GLY A 129 29.68 3.66 -7.50
CA GLY A 129 30.57 4.05 -8.58
C GLY A 129 30.45 5.52 -8.96
N ASN A 130 29.35 6.17 -8.54
CA ASN A 130 29.11 7.57 -8.85
C ASN A 130 29.46 8.52 -7.71
N SER A 131 29.90 7.99 -6.60
CA SER A 131 30.22 8.81 -5.44
C SER A 131 31.70 9.22 -5.37
#